data_b877cdb11e681ae1781fa4a70306fe83
#
_entry.id   b877cdb11e681ae1781fa4a70306fe83
#
_cell.length_a   1.000
_cell.length_b   1.000
_cell.length_c   1.000
_cell.angle_alpha   90.00
_cell.angle_beta   90.00
_cell.angle_gamma   90.00
#
_symmetry.space_group_name_H-M   'P 1'
#
loop_
_entity.id
_entity.type
_entity.pdbx_description
1 polymer ?
#
loop_
_entity_poly.entity_id
_entity_poly.type
_entity_poly.pdbx_seq_one_letter_code
_entity_poly.pdbx_strand_id
1 'polypeptide(L)'
;MTRSHLGALALLTLAALPAVSTAAPVQPRTVREIHAALADPNGRLLIAAHRGCHNPAPGHDLPSAPENSLKGLDHCVAMGIDIMETDVRRTRDGYLVMIHDATVDRTTNGTGAVDHLTLAEIKAFLLRDDEGQKGAGLTDQQVPTLDEILAHAGTRIVLNLDIKDAIYAEVIEAVARAGATDRVIVKTTAGVGSAPLAAMAPYDRVPFMPILSSGDAAGADLAGIVTRQAFGRGHAIGVELPRMPSAALPGVVAAARAAHERVWVNTLWEGFIDGYGGDVDALRDPDAVWGRLQRAGISIIQTDEPEALRRYLRR
;
A
#
# COMPACT_ATOMS: atom_id res chain seq x y z
N MET A 1 63.93 -31.35 -53.22
CA MET A 1 63.65 -30.16 -52.39
C MET A 1 62.12 -30.09 -52.20
N THR A 2 61.66 -30.67 -51.13
CA THR A 2 60.22 -30.78 -50.80
C THR A 2 59.94 -29.83 -49.64
N ARG A 3 59.09 -28.80 -49.86
CA ARG A 3 58.61 -27.90 -48.80
C ARG A 3 57.30 -28.43 -48.24
N SER A 4 57.30 -28.74 -46.97
CA SER A 4 56.10 -29.06 -46.15
C SER A 4 55.40 -27.78 -45.72
N HIS A 5 54.12 -27.66 -46.02
CA HIS A 5 53.24 -26.61 -45.46
C HIS A 5 52.54 -27.19 -44.20
N LEU A 6 52.87 -26.65 -43.01
CA LEU A 6 52.04 -26.83 -41.82
C LEU A 6 50.84 -25.85 -41.85
N GLY A 7 49.64 -26.40 -41.90
CA GLY A 7 48.45 -25.62 -41.69
C GLY A 7 48.13 -25.49 -40.20
N ALA A 8 48.02 -24.25 -39.72
CA ALA A 8 47.58 -23.98 -38.36
C ALA A 8 46.07 -24.04 -38.28
N LEU A 9 45.54 -24.96 -37.45
CA LEU A 9 44.11 -25.07 -37.16
C LEU A 9 43.78 -24.06 -35.99
N ALA A 10 43.03 -23.01 -36.30
CA ALA A 10 42.55 -22.07 -35.28
C ALA A 10 41.29 -22.64 -34.60
N LEU A 11 41.33 -23.00 -33.33
CA LEU A 11 40.16 -23.32 -32.53
C LEU A 11 39.44 -22.01 -32.18
N LEU A 12 38.23 -21.83 -32.73
CA LEU A 12 37.29 -20.82 -32.23
C LEU A 12 36.61 -21.35 -30.96
N THR A 13 36.96 -20.78 -29.84
CA THR A 13 36.20 -20.99 -28.60
C THR A 13 34.93 -20.10 -28.62
N LEU A 14 33.78 -20.73 -28.75
CA LEU A 14 32.49 -20.06 -28.58
C LEU A 14 32.28 -19.77 -27.10
N ALA A 15 32.37 -18.52 -26.70
CA ALA A 15 32.00 -18.09 -25.35
C ALA A 15 30.47 -18.16 -25.23
N ALA A 16 29.99 -19.06 -24.38
CA ALA A 16 28.57 -19.13 -24.03
C ALA A 16 28.18 -17.89 -23.24
N LEU A 17 27.27 -17.06 -23.77
CA LEU A 17 26.64 -15.97 -23.03
C LEU A 17 25.81 -16.56 -21.88
N PRO A 18 25.86 -15.97 -20.69
CA PRO A 18 25.04 -16.43 -19.57
C PRO A 18 23.57 -16.26 -19.97
N ALA A 19 22.78 -17.33 -19.83
CA ALA A 19 21.33 -17.27 -20.02
C ALA A 19 20.73 -16.30 -19.00
N VAL A 20 20.07 -15.25 -19.47
CA VAL A 20 19.26 -14.37 -18.63
C VAL A 20 18.13 -15.25 -18.09
N SER A 21 18.19 -15.58 -16.81
CA SER A 21 17.13 -16.29 -16.11
C SER A 21 15.91 -15.37 -16.07
N THR A 22 14.94 -15.57 -16.97
CA THR A 22 13.64 -14.93 -16.86
C THR A 22 12.94 -15.51 -15.64
N ALA A 23 12.77 -14.70 -14.60
CA ALA A 23 11.98 -15.08 -13.44
C ALA A 23 10.59 -15.58 -13.90
N ALA A 24 10.13 -16.69 -13.33
CA ALA A 24 8.80 -17.22 -13.64
C ALA A 24 7.74 -16.12 -13.41
N PRO A 25 6.70 -16.03 -14.27
CA PRO A 25 5.67 -15.02 -14.13
C PRO A 25 5.03 -15.13 -12.74
N VAL A 26 4.89 -13.97 -12.08
CA VAL A 26 4.26 -13.88 -10.77
C VAL A 26 2.78 -14.20 -10.94
N GLN A 27 2.32 -15.27 -10.32
CA GLN A 27 0.89 -15.53 -10.24
C GLN A 27 0.25 -14.49 -9.31
N PRO A 28 -0.73 -13.70 -9.78
CA PRO A 28 -1.47 -12.77 -8.93
C PRO A 28 -2.15 -13.54 -7.80
N ARG A 29 -2.10 -13.00 -6.59
CA ARG A 29 -2.81 -13.59 -5.45
C ARG A 29 -4.27 -13.20 -5.50
N THR A 30 -5.12 -14.10 -5.04
CA THR A 30 -6.55 -13.81 -4.86
C THR A 30 -6.78 -13.10 -3.52
N VAL A 31 -7.86 -12.33 -3.42
CA VAL A 31 -8.32 -11.73 -2.15
C VAL A 31 -8.39 -12.79 -1.04
N ARG A 32 -8.86 -14.00 -1.34
CA ARG A 32 -8.92 -15.09 -0.36
C ARG A 32 -7.55 -15.48 0.21
N GLU A 33 -6.53 -15.54 -0.63
CA GLU A 33 -5.16 -15.84 -0.19
C GLU A 33 -4.56 -14.68 0.63
N ILE A 34 -4.89 -13.44 0.28
CA ILE A 34 -4.48 -12.26 1.03
C ILE A 34 -5.17 -12.25 2.40
N HIS A 35 -6.46 -12.53 2.48
CA HIS A 35 -7.18 -12.64 3.75
C HIS A 35 -6.66 -13.77 4.63
N ALA A 36 -6.36 -14.93 4.09
CA ALA A 36 -5.73 -16.00 4.84
C ALA A 36 -4.38 -15.55 5.42
N ALA A 37 -3.60 -14.78 4.65
CA ALA A 37 -2.36 -14.20 5.14
C ALA A 37 -2.62 -13.10 6.19
N LEU A 38 -3.61 -12.23 6.02
CA LEU A 38 -3.98 -11.21 7.01
C LEU A 38 -4.39 -11.83 8.36
N ALA A 39 -5.06 -12.97 8.33
CA ALA A 39 -5.50 -13.69 9.55
C ALA A 39 -4.34 -14.37 10.32
N ASP A 40 -3.16 -14.49 9.73
CA ASP A 40 -1.97 -15.05 10.38
C ASP A 40 -0.95 -13.95 10.72
N PRO A 41 -0.96 -13.38 11.94
CA PRO A 41 -0.05 -12.30 12.33
C PRO A 41 1.43 -12.70 12.34
N ASN A 42 1.73 -14.00 12.38
CA ASN A 42 3.08 -14.55 12.35
C ASN A 42 3.50 -15.02 10.94
N GLY A 43 2.60 -14.88 9.98
CA GLY A 43 2.86 -15.26 8.59
C GLY A 43 3.82 -14.33 7.86
N ARG A 44 3.89 -14.49 6.53
CA ARG A 44 4.76 -13.65 5.71
C ARG A 44 4.45 -12.16 5.87
N LEU A 45 5.44 -11.32 5.62
CA LEU A 45 5.24 -9.88 5.51
C LEU A 45 4.33 -9.57 4.30
N LEU A 46 3.37 -8.67 4.50
CA LEU A 46 2.48 -8.16 3.46
C LEU A 46 2.95 -6.80 2.98
N ILE A 47 2.75 -6.54 1.69
CA ILE A 47 3.11 -5.28 1.06
C ILE A 47 1.84 -4.49 0.77
N ALA A 48 1.79 -3.26 1.27
CA ALA A 48 0.79 -2.27 0.90
C ALA A 48 1.45 -1.20 0.02
N ALA A 49 0.91 -0.98 -1.17
CA ALA A 49 1.37 0.08 -2.05
C ALA A 49 0.58 1.36 -1.74
N HIS A 50 1.28 2.41 -1.34
CA HIS A 50 0.71 3.73 -1.02
C HIS A 50 0.17 4.39 -2.28
N ARG A 51 -1.10 4.79 -2.27
CA ARG A 51 -1.85 5.36 -3.41
C ARG A 51 -1.75 4.52 -4.70
N GLY A 52 -1.54 3.22 -4.56
CA GLY A 52 -1.30 2.30 -5.66
C GLY A 52 0.17 2.17 -6.05
N CYS A 53 0.42 1.39 -7.10
CA CYS A 53 1.77 1.19 -7.62
C CYS A 53 2.08 2.25 -8.67
N HIS A 54 2.34 3.47 -8.21
CA HIS A 54 2.53 4.64 -9.07
C HIS A 54 3.98 4.80 -9.54
N ASN A 55 4.99 4.34 -8.79
CA ASN A 55 6.38 4.38 -9.20
C ASN A 55 6.70 3.37 -10.32
N PRO A 56 7.70 3.65 -11.19
CA PRO A 56 8.15 2.71 -12.20
C PRO A 56 8.59 1.38 -11.58
N ALA A 57 8.26 0.28 -12.24
CA ALA A 57 8.66 -1.06 -11.85
C ALA A 57 9.46 -1.76 -12.97
N PRO A 58 10.77 -1.44 -13.14
CA PRO A 58 11.57 -1.91 -14.27
C PRO A 58 11.69 -3.44 -14.35
N GLY A 59 11.66 -4.13 -13.21
CA GLY A 59 11.70 -5.60 -13.18
C GLY A 59 10.44 -6.27 -13.73
N HIS A 60 9.39 -5.49 -13.99
CA HIS A 60 8.12 -5.93 -14.57
C HIS A 60 7.80 -5.21 -15.89
N ASP A 61 8.73 -4.39 -16.40
CA ASP A 61 8.53 -3.55 -17.59
C ASP A 61 7.30 -2.62 -17.47
N LEU A 62 7.07 -2.09 -16.25
CA LEU A 62 5.98 -1.18 -15.97
C LEU A 62 6.51 0.25 -15.82
N PRO A 63 5.99 1.22 -16.60
CA PRO A 63 6.30 2.65 -16.41
C PRO A 63 5.62 3.18 -15.14
N SER A 64 5.81 4.45 -14.82
CA SER A 64 5.01 5.14 -13.81
C SER A 64 3.52 5.14 -14.15
N ALA A 65 2.70 5.35 -13.14
CA ALA A 65 1.26 5.50 -13.25
C ALA A 65 0.80 6.65 -12.33
N PRO A 66 -0.34 7.30 -12.61
CA PRO A 66 -0.89 8.24 -11.64
C PRO A 66 -1.21 7.59 -10.29
N GLU A 67 -1.01 8.32 -9.20
CA GLU A 67 -1.52 7.91 -7.89
C GLU A 67 -3.04 7.73 -7.92
N ASN A 68 -3.60 6.85 -7.07
CA ASN A 68 -5.04 6.62 -6.94
C ASN A 68 -5.76 6.25 -8.26
N SER A 69 -5.05 5.64 -9.22
CA SER A 69 -5.56 5.33 -10.57
C SER A 69 -5.86 3.84 -10.78
N LEU A 70 -6.69 3.55 -11.78
CA LEU A 70 -6.92 2.18 -12.23
C LEU A 70 -5.65 1.54 -12.79
N LYS A 71 -4.80 2.34 -13.47
CA LYS A 71 -3.52 1.87 -13.99
C LYS A 71 -2.56 1.50 -12.87
N GLY A 72 -2.46 2.32 -11.81
CA GLY A 72 -1.68 2.00 -10.61
C GLY A 72 -2.16 0.71 -9.93
N LEU A 73 -3.47 0.47 -9.91
CA LEU A 73 -4.05 -0.80 -9.44
C LEU A 73 -3.61 -1.98 -10.31
N ASP A 74 -3.68 -1.87 -11.64
CA ASP A 74 -3.24 -2.94 -12.54
C ASP A 74 -1.75 -3.25 -12.39
N HIS A 75 -0.91 -2.23 -12.15
CA HIS A 75 0.51 -2.42 -11.83
C HIS A 75 0.69 -3.21 -10.53
N CYS A 76 -0.07 -2.89 -9.47
CA CYS A 76 -0.05 -3.64 -8.21
C CYS A 76 -0.42 -5.12 -8.43
N VAL A 77 -1.47 -5.39 -9.20
CA VAL A 77 -1.91 -6.75 -9.53
C VAL A 77 -0.83 -7.49 -10.34
N ALA A 78 -0.27 -6.85 -11.36
CA ALA A 78 0.80 -7.44 -12.21
C ALA A 78 2.03 -7.81 -11.39
N MET A 79 2.41 -6.97 -10.42
CA MET A 79 3.50 -7.25 -9.49
C MET A 79 3.11 -8.25 -8.39
N GLY A 80 1.83 -8.58 -8.21
CA GLY A 80 1.30 -9.44 -7.14
C GLY A 80 1.49 -8.81 -5.77
N ILE A 81 1.24 -7.51 -5.64
CA ILE A 81 1.16 -6.80 -4.37
C ILE A 81 -0.10 -7.22 -3.63
N ASP A 82 -0.06 -7.21 -2.30
CA ASP A 82 -1.14 -7.73 -1.47
C ASP A 82 -2.26 -6.72 -1.28
N ILE A 83 -1.90 -5.48 -1.01
CA ILE A 83 -2.82 -4.41 -0.65
C ILE A 83 -2.49 -3.17 -1.48
N MET A 84 -3.48 -2.56 -2.10
CA MET A 84 -3.39 -1.20 -2.60
C MET A 84 -4.04 -0.26 -1.60
N GLU A 85 -3.28 0.65 -1.06
CA GLU A 85 -3.84 1.77 -0.32
C GLU A 85 -4.29 2.85 -1.31
N THR A 86 -5.40 3.54 -1.02
CA THR A 86 -6.02 4.53 -1.89
C THR A 86 -6.97 5.44 -1.11
N ASP A 87 -7.05 6.70 -1.54
CA ASP A 87 -7.69 7.78 -0.80
C ASP A 87 -9.10 8.07 -1.30
N VAL A 88 -10.05 8.27 -0.38
CA VAL A 88 -11.46 8.53 -0.71
C VAL A 88 -11.89 9.91 -0.25
N ARG A 89 -12.46 10.69 -1.17
CA ARG A 89 -13.15 11.97 -0.89
C ARG A 89 -14.52 12.01 -1.53
N ARG A 90 -15.33 13.02 -1.13
CA ARG A 90 -16.68 13.22 -1.65
C ARG A 90 -16.76 14.49 -2.49
N THR A 91 -17.40 14.38 -3.65
CA THR A 91 -17.70 15.51 -4.53
C THR A 91 -18.88 16.34 -4.00
N ARG A 92 -19.10 17.54 -4.58
CA ARG A 92 -20.24 18.41 -4.26
C ARG A 92 -21.60 17.73 -4.41
N ASP A 93 -21.75 16.89 -5.41
CA ASP A 93 -22.98 16.16 -5.74
C ASP A 93 -23.05 14.75 -5.12
N GLY A 94 -22.14 14.45 -4.15
CA GLY A 94 -22.20 13.28 -3.27
C GLY A 94 -21.57 12.01 -3.79
N TYR A 95 -20.82 12.04 -4.89
CA TYR A 95 -20.07 10.89 -5.36
C TYR A 95 -18.74 10.72 -4.61
N LEU A 96 -18.33 9.46 -4.43
CA LEU A 96 -17.04 9.12 -3.82
C LEU A 96 -15.99 8.94 -4.91
N VAL A 97 -14.88 9.66 -4.82
CA VAL A 97 -13.79 9.69 -5.79
C VAL A 97 -12.45 9.39 -5.15
N MET A 98 -11.53 8.83 -5.94
CA MET A 98 -10.22 8.40 -5.46
C MET A 98 -9.20 9.54 -5.66
N ILE A 99 -8.96 10.31 -4.59
CA ILE A 99 -8.03 11.44 -4.62
C ILE A 99 -7.56 11.79 -3.20
N HIS A 100 -6.27 12.03 -3.03
CA HIS A 100 -5.67 12.34 -1.72
C HIS A 100 -5.97 13.76 -1.25
N ASP A 101 -5.65 14.76 -2.09
CA ASP A 101 -5.71 16.17 -1.71
C ASP A 101 -7.15 16.67 -1.61
N ALA A 102 -7.38 17.72 -0.83
CA ALA A 102 -8.67 18.40 -0.80
C ALA A 102 -8.98 19.15 -2.10
N THR A 103 -7.99 19.33 -2.98
CA THR A 103 -8.14 19.95 -4.31
C THR A 103 -7.64 19.04 -5.42
N VAL A 104 -8.10 19.27 -6.64
CA VAL A 104 -7.66 18.51 -7.82
C VAL A 104 -6.35 19.02 -8.42
N ASP A 105 -5.79 20.12 -7.92
CA ASP A 105 -4.77 20.94 -8.59
C ASP A 105 -3.43 20.22 -8.80
N ARG A 106 -2.99 19.40 -7.83
CA ARG A 106 -1.70 18.72 -7.90
C ARG A 106 -1.73 17.56 -8.90
N THR A 107 -2.74 16.72 -8.80
CA THR A 107 -2.76 15.43 -9.50
C THR A 107 -3.54 15.44 -10.80
N THR A 108 -4.16 16.59 -11.19
CA THR A 108 -4.90 16.71 -12.44
C THR A 108 -4.53 17.97 -13.23
N ASN A 109 -5.09 18.11 -14.42
CA ASN A 109 -5.05 19.36 -15.19
C ASN A 109 -6.18 20.33 -14.82
N GLY A 110 -7.03 19.99 -13.83
CA GLY A 110 -8.07 20.86 -13.30
C GLY A 110 -7.61 21.73 -12.15
N THR A 111 -8.52 22.52 -11.61
CA THR A 111 -8.32 23.35 -10.40
C THR A 111 -9.60 23.37 -9.56
N GLY A 112 -9.44 23.46 -8.24
CA GLY A 112 -10.54 23.66 -7.30
C GLY A 112 -10.68 22.55 -6.25
N ALA A 113 -11.47 22.84 -5.22
CA ALA A 113 -11.71 21.89 -4.14
C ALA A 113 -12.65 20.77 -4.59
N VAL A 114 -12.34 19.55 -4.18
CA VAL A 114 -13.11 18.33 -4.56
C VAL A 114 -14.56 18.44 -4.13
N ASP A 115 -14.83 18.94 -2.93
CA ASP A 115 -16.18 19.15 -2.38
C ASP A 115 -16.95 20.32 -3.00
N HIS A 116 -16.29 21.14 -3.83
CA HIS A 116 -16.91 22.20 -4.62
C HIS A 116 -17.16 21.82 -6.08
N LEU A 117 -16.65 20.68 -6.53
CA LEU A 117 -16.79 20.17 -7.91
C LEU A 117 -17.78 19.00 -7.95
N THR A 118 -18.56 18.93 -9.02
CA THR A 118 -19.39 17.75 -9.34
C THR A 118 -18.54 16.63 -9.90
N LEU A 119 -19.07 15.40 -9.88
CA LEU A 119 -18.43 14.26 -10.54
C LEU A 119 -18.16 14.55 -12.02
N ALA A 120 -19.12 15.16 -12.73
CA ALA A 120 -18.96 15.47 -14.16
C ALA A 120 -17.80 16.43 -14.42
N GLU A 121 -17.59 17.42 -13.56
CA GLU A 121 -16.47 18.36 -13.64
C GLU A 121 -15.15 17.62 -13.36
N ILE A 122 -15.08 16.79 -12.33
CA ILE A 122 -13.89 16.00 -12.00
C ILE A 122 -13.53 15.01 -13.11
N LYS A 123 -14.52 14.34 -13.68
CA LYS A 123 -14.31 13.40 -14.80
C LYS A 123 -13.86 14.07 -16.10
N ALA A 124 -14.00 15.38 -16.24
CA ALA A 124 -13.45 16.12 -17.36
C ALA A 124 -11.92 16.34 -17.27
N PHE A 125 -11.33 16.11 -16.10
CA PHE A 125 -9.89 16.26 -15.88
C PHE A 125 -9.14 14.96 -16.13
N LEU A 126 -7.89 15.10 -16.57
CA LEU A 126 -6.95 14.01 -16.74
C LEU A 126 -5.93 14.02 -15.58
N LEU A 127 -5.59 12.83 -15.11
CA LEU A 127 -4.58 12.66 -14.08
C LEU A 127 -3.17 12.95 -14.62
N ARG A 128 -2.35 13.51 -13.75
CA ARG A 128 -0.90 13.65 -13.97
C ARG A 128 -0.17 12.40 -13.49
N ASP A 129 0.90 12.08 -14.16
CA ASP A 129 1.86 11.06 -13.73
C ASP A 129 2.71 11.56 -12.55
N ASP A 130 3.60 10.73 -12.02
CA ASP A 130 4.62 11.08 -11.02
C ASP A 130 4.05 11.90 -9.83
N GLU A 131 2.91 11.44 -9.27
CA GLU A 131 2.19 12.11 -8.17
C GLU A 131 1.88 13.61 -8.41
N GLY A 132 1.85 14.05 -9.67
CA GLY A 132 1.62 15.44 -10.03
C GLY A 132 2.77 16.38 -9.66
N GLN A 133 3.99 15.88 -9.54
CA GLN A 133 5.18 16.70 -9.29
C GLN A 133 5.40 17.72 -10.40
N LYS A 134 6.24 18.73 -10.13
CA LYS A 134 6.52 19.79 -11.11
C LYS A 134 7.09 19.19 -12.40
N GLY A 135 6.36 19.37 -13.50
CA GLY A 135 6.73 18.84 -14.80
C GLY A 135 6.13 17.49 -15.14
N ALA A 136 5.33 16.91 -14.23
CA ALA A 136 4.61 15.66 -14.49
C ALA A 136 3.70 15.78 -15.72
N GLY A 137 3.80 14.81 -16.62
CA GLY A 137 2.98 14.72 -17.84
C GLY A 137 1.52 14.42 -17.53
N LEU A 138 0.62 14.84 -18.43
CA LEU A 138 -0.76 14.37 -18.41
C LEU A 138 -0.83 12.96 -19.00
N THR A 139 -1.67 12.14 -18.40
CA THR A 139 -2.01 10.81 -18.89
C THR A 139 -3.38 10.80 -19.57
N ASP A 140 -3.83 9.65 -20.02
CA ASP A 140 -5.19 9.39 -20.50
C ASP A 140 -6.15 8.94 -19.39
N GLN A 141 -5.67 8.89 -18.13
CA GLN A 141 -6.43 8.43 -16.99
C GLN A 141 -7.25 9.55 -16.39
N GLN A 142 -8.47 9.25 -15.96
CA GLN A 142 -9.35 10.13 -15.18
C GLN A 142 -9.33 9.73 -13.71
N VAL A 143 -9.76 10.65 -12.82
CA VAL A 143 -9.98 10.32 -11.41
C VAL A 143 -11.05 9.23 -11.29
N PRO A 144 -10.75 8.05 -10.73
CA PRO A 144 -11.74 7.00 -10.57
C PRO A 144 -12.78 7.35 -9.49
N THR A 145 -13.98 6.82 -9.61
CA THR A 145 -14.91 6.73 -8.48
C THR A 145 -14.57 5.51 -7.61
N LEU A 146 -15.10 5.49 -6.37
CA LEU A 146 -15.01 4.31 -5.51
C LEU A 146 -15.65 3.08 -6.18
N ASP A 147 -16.79 3.23 -6.84
CA ASP A 147 -17.46 2.13 -7.53
C ASP A 147 -16.59 1.58 -8.67
N GLU A 148 -15.94 2.47 -9.44
CA GLU A 148 -15.03 2.06 -10.54
C GLU A 148 -13.83 1.29 -10.01
N ILE A 149 -13.16 1.75 -8.94
CA ILE A 149 -11.97 1.06 -8.43
C ILE A 149 -12.33 -0.27 -7.74
N LEU A 150 -13.46 -0.35 -7.04
CA LEU A 150 -13.97 -1.60 -6.46
C LEU A 150 -14.30 -2.64 -7.54
N ALA A 151 -14.98 -2.20 -8.61
CA ALA A 151 -15.30 -3.07 -9.73
C ALA A 151 -14.05 -3.54 -10.47
N HIS A 152 -13.10 -2.62 -10.71
CA HIS A 152 -11.85 -2.91 -11.39
C HIS A 152 -10.94 -3.84 -10.58
N ALA A 153 -10.84 -3.64 -9.27
CA ALA A 153 -10.07 -4.52 -8.38
C ALA A 153 -10.61 -5.96 -8.41
N GLY A 154 -11.92 -6.11 -8.44
CA GLY A 154 -12.57 -7.42 -8.41
C GLY A 154 -12.10 -8.25 -7.20
N THR A 155 -11.56 -9.45 -7.45
CA THR A 155 -10.99 -10.34 -6.42
C THR A 155 -9.46 -10.48 -6.53
N ARG A 156 -8.80 -9.52 -7.18
CA ARG A 156 -7.37 -9.60 -7.52
C ARG A 156 -6.44 -8.98 -6.47
N ILE A 157 -6.95 -8.08 -5.63
CA ILE A 157 -6.17 -7.33 -4.63
C ILE A 157 -7.11 -6.85 -3.51
N VAL A 158 -6.59 -6.67 -2.30
CA VAL A 158 -7.30 -6.00 -1.21
C VAL A 158 -7.07 -4.49 -1.31
N LEU A 159 -8.13 -3.70 -1.13
CA LEU A 159 -8.02 -2.24 -1.08
C LEU A 159 -8.02 -1.76 0.37
N ASN A 160 -7.05 -0.93 0.74
CA ASN A 160 -7.12 -0.15 1.97
C ASN A 160 -7.65 1.25 1.62
N LEU A 161 -8.84 1.58 2.12
CA LEU A 161 -9.49 2.86 1.87
C LEU A 161 -9.11 3.85 2.97
N ASP A 162 -8.27 4.83 2.63
CA ASP A 162 -7.96 5.96 3.50
C ASP A 162 -9.01 7.07 3.27
N ILE A 163 -9.91 7.22 4.25
CA ILE A 163 -11.08 8.10 4.15
C ILE A 163 -10.68 9.47 4.69
N LYS A 164 -10.52 10.44 3.79
CA LYS A 164 -9.99 11.77 4.12
C LYS A 164 -10.98 12.70 4.81
N ASP A 165 -12.27 12.43 4.67
CA ASP A 165 -13.34 13.26 5.23
C ASP A 165 -14.16 12.45 6.25
N ALA A 166 -15.07 13.09 7.01
CA ALA A 166 -15.93 12.41 7.99
C ALA A 166 -17.10 11.66 7.30
N ILE A 167 -16.79 10.83 6.29
CA ILE A 167 -17.77 10.12 5.43
C ILE A 167 -17.71 8.60 5.56
N TYR A 168 -17.20 8.08 6.68
CA TYR A 168 -17.00 6.63 6.90
C TYR A 168 -18.25 5.80 6.65
N ALA A 169 -19.42 6.24 7.15
CA ALA A 169 -20.67 5.52 6.95
C ALA A 169 -21.07 5.45 5.47
N GLU A 170 -20.89 6.54 4.72
CA GLU A 170 -21.19 6.62 3.29
C GLU A 170 -20.28 5.67 2.48
N VAL A 171 -18.97 5.67 2.79
CA VAL A 171 -17.99 4.81 2.12
C VAL A 171 -18.28 3.33 2.40
N ILE A 172 -18.49 2.96 3.67
CA ILE A 172 -18.78 1.56 4.06
C ILE A 172 -20.11 1.10 3.46
N GLU A 173 -21.10 1.97 3.37
CA GLU A 173 -22.36 1.64 2.69
C GLU A 173 -22.16 1.42 1.18
N ALA A 174 -21.35 2.24 0.50
CA ALA A 174 -21.00 2.05 -0.91
C ALA A 174 -20.26 0.72 -1.12
N VAL A 175 -19.29 0.40 -0.26
CA VAL A 175 -18.58 -0.89 -0.26
C VAL A 175 -19.54 -2.06 -0.10
N ALA A 176 -20.51 -1.95 0.82
CA ALA A 176 -21.52 -2.99 1.04
C ALA A 176 -22.44 -3.17 -0.18
N ARG A 177 -22.90 -2.08 -0.79
CA ARG A 177 -23.70 -2.14 -2.04
C ARG A 177 -22.95 -2.79 -3.19
N ALA A 178 -21.63 -2.58 -3.26
CA ALA A 178 -20.74 -3.20 -4.26
C ALA A 178 -20.43 -4.68 -3.96
N GLY A 179 -20.90 -5.24 -2.83
CA GLY A 179 -20.55 -6.58 -2.39
C GLY A 179 -19.05 -6.76 -2.16
N ALA A 180 -18.37 -5.73 -1.63
CA ALA A 180 -16.92 -5.65 -1.50
C ALA A 180 -16.44 -5.65 -0.05
N THR A 181 -17.31 -5.94 0.92
CA THR A 181 -17.00 -5.85 2.36
C THR A 181 -15.89 -6.79 2.82
N ASP A 182 -15.64 -7.88 2.10
CA ASP A 182 -14.59 -8.85 2.39
C ASP A 182 -13.25 -8.53 1.73
N ARG A 183 -13.15 -7.47 0.93
CA ARG A 183 -11.95 -7.13 0.15
C ARG A 183 -11.49 -5.69 0.29
N VAL A 184 -11.96 -5.03 1.36
CA VAL A 184 -11.48 -3.70 1.77
C VAL A 184 -11.00 -3.73 3.21
N ILE A 185 -10.10 -2.82 3.53
CA ILE A 185 -9.68 -2.49 4.88
C ILE A 185 -10.03 -1.03 5.08
N VAL A 186 -10.68 -0.70 6.20
CA VAL A 186 -10.94 0.68 6.59
C VAL A 186 -10.16 1.00 7.86
N LYS A 187 -9.61 2.20 7.92
CA LYS A 187 -8.79 2.67 9.05
C LYS A 187 -9.32 4.00 9.58
N THR A 188 -9.22 4.19 10.89
CA THR A 188 -9.36 5.50 11.54
C THR A 188 -8.56 5.56 12.83
N THR A 189 -8.33 6.78 13.33
CA THR A 189 -7.47 7.01 14.50
C THR A 189 -8.12 6.52 15.79
N ALA A 190 -7.35 5.79 16.58
CA ALA A 190 -7.70 5.37 17.94
C ALA A 190 -6.68 5.91 18.95
N GLY A 191 -7.15 6.70 19.90
CA GLY A 191 -6.37 7.25 21.02
C GLY A 191 -6.64 6.53 22.35
N VAL A 192 -6.01 7.03 23.42
CA VAL A 192 -6.12 6.46 24.78
C VAL A 192 -7.57 6.34 25.26
N GLY A 193 -8.45 7.28 24.89
CA GLY A 193 -9.86 7.30 25.29
C GLY A 193 -10.82 6.63 24.28
N SER A 194 -10.32 6.10 23.16
CA SER A 194 -11.19 5.51 22.15
C SER A 194 -11.79 4.18 22.61
N ALA A 195 -13.10 4.00 22.38
CA ALA A 195 -13.75 2.71 22.52
C ALA A 195 -13.18 1.70 21.47
N PRO A 196 -13.44 0.39 21.62
CA PRO A 196 -13.06 -0.62 20.62
C PRO A 196 -13.79 -0.38 19.28
N LEU A 197 -13.15 0.33 18.36
CA LEU A 197 -13.78 0.83 17.14
C LEU A 197 -14.26 -0.28 16.20
N ALA A 198 -13.50 -1.37 16.08
CA ALA A 198 -13.87 -2.50 15.22
C ALA A 198 -15.22 -3.16 15.58
N ALA A 199 -15.70 -2.96 16.81
CA ALA A 199 -16.98 -3.47 17.27
C ALA A 199 -18.13 -2.45 17.15
N MET A 200 -17.89 -1.29 16.54
CA MET A 200 -18.82 -0.17 16.48
C MET A 200 -19.23 0.12 15.05
N ALA A 201 -20.51 0.45 14.84
CA ALA A 201 -20.96 0.97 13.55
C ALA A 201 -20.25 2.31 13.21
N PRO A 202 -19.87 2.53 11.96
CA PRO A 202 -20.05 1.65 10.80
C PRO A 202 -18.92 0.62 10.59
N TYR A 203 -17.88 0.61 11.41
CA TYR A 203 -16.63 -0.17 11.23
C TYR A 203 -16.82 -1.68 11.42
N ASP A 204 -17.85 -2.10 12.16
CA ASP A 204 -18.19 -3.50 12.41
C ASP A 204 -18.64 -4.29 11.16
N ARG A 205 -18.74 -3.62 10.03
CA ARG A 205 -19.23 -4.19 8.76
C ARG A 205 -18.12 -4.59 7.78
N VAL A 206 -16.87 -4.20 8.06
CA VAL A 206 -15.72 -4.39 7.16
C VAL A 206 -14.47 -4.76 7.97
N PRO A 207 -13.45 -5.40 7.39
CA PRO A 207 -12.12 -5.50 7.99
C PRO A 207 -11.61 -4.12 8.40
N PHE A 208 -11.29 -3.98 9.68
CA PHE A 208 -10.94 -2.70 10.29
C PHE A 208 -9.55 -2.76 10.93
N MET A 209 -8.82 -1.65 10.84
CA MET A 209 -7.51 -1.49 11.47
C MET A 209 -7.43 -0.10 12.13
N PRO A 210 -7.30 0.00 13.46
CA PRO A 210 -7.07 1.28 14.12
C PRO A 210 -5.67 1.83 13.79
N ILE A 211 -5.60 3.13 13.48
CA ILE A 211 -4.36 3.89 13.46
C ILE A 211 -4.11 4.37 14.88
N LEU A 212 -3.04 3.92 15.51
CA LEU A 212 -2.73 4.32 16.89
C LEU A 212 -2.36 5.80 16.93
N SER A 213 -2.88 6.52 17.91
CA SER A 213 -2.54 7.92 18.12
C SER A 213 -1.97 8.16 19.50
N SER A 214 -0.76 8.72 19.53
CA SER A 214 -0.16 9.19 20.78
C SER A 214 -0.81 10.48 21.30
N GLY A 215 -1.62 11.17 20.48
CA GLY A 215 -2.06 12.53 20.80
C GLY A 215 -0.86 13.48 20.94
N ASP A 216 -1.08 14.64 21.58
CA ASP A 216 0.00 15.59 21.88
C ASP A 216 0.86 15.17 23.10
N ALA A 217 0.57 14.02 23.72
CA ALA A 217 1.27 13.54 24.90
C ALA A 217 2.49 12.70 24.48
N ALA A 218 3.67 13.25 24.61
CA ALA A 218 4.91 12.49 24.62
C ALA A 218 4.80 11.38 25.68
N GLY A 219 4.70 10.11 25.26
CA GLY A 219 4.60 8.96 26.14
C GLY A 219 3.22 8.32 26.23
N ALA A 220 2.31 8.54 25.25
CA ALA A 220 1.06 7.77 25.20
C ALA A 220 1.33 6.27 25.28
N ASP A 221 0.55 5.57 26.08
CA ASP A 221 0.59 4.10 26.17
C ASP A 221 0.01 3.46 24.89
N LEU A 222 0.82 3.44 23.83
CA LEU A 222 0.44 2.83 22.55
C LEU A 222 0.10 1.33 22.72
N ALA A 223 0.82 0.61 23.57
CA ALA A 223 0.53 -0.80 23.86
C ALA A 223 -0.82 -0.97 24.58
N GLY A 224 -1.17 -0.05 25.48
CA GLY A 224 -2.48 -0.02 26.12
C GLY A 224 -3.60 0.32 25.15
N ILE A 225 -3.36 1.16 24.13
CA ILE A 225 -4.33 1.41 23.06
C ILE A 225 -4.58 0.12 22.27
N VAL A 226 -3.53 -0.60 21.84
CA VAL A 226 -3.66 -1.90 21.16
C VAL A 226 -4.52 -2.86 21.97
N THR A 227 -4.18 -3.06 23.24
CA THR A 227 -4.92 -3.97 24.14
C THR A 227 -6.40 -3.58 24.23
N ARG A 228 -6.70 -2.28 24.30
CA ARG A 228 -8.08 -1.78 24.38
C ARG A 228 -8.83 -1.97 23.06
N GLN A 229 -8.19 -1.71 21.90
CA GLN A 229 -8.80 -1.87 20.59
C GLN A 229 -9.05 -3.35 20.24
N ALA A 230 -8.23 -4.27 20.74
CA ALA A 230 -8.42 -5.71 20.60
C ALA A 230 -9.59 -6.26 21.46
N PHE A 231 -10.09 -5.48 22.44
CA PHE A 231 -11.17 -5.91 23.30
C PHE A 231 -12.51 -5.87 22.56
N GLY A 232 -13.25 -6.97 22.59
CA GLY A 232 -14.57 -7.05 21.93
C GLY A 232 -14.54 -7.47 20.46
N ARG A 233 -13.49 -8.14 20.04
CA ARG A 233 -13.22 -8.74 18.72
C ARG A 233 -14.35 -8.56 17.68
N GLY A 234 -14.28 -7.44 16.95
CA GLY A 234 -14.97 -7.29 15.68
C GLY A 234 -14.08 -7.76 14.53
N HIS A 235 -14.06 -7.01 13.43
CA HIS A 235 -13.25 -7.30 12.26
C HIS A 235 -11.84 -6.67 12.29
N ALA A 236 -11.25 -6.46 13.51
CA ALA A 236 -9.90 -5.93 13.64
C ALA A 236 -8.89 -6.96 13.11
N ILE A 237 -8.07 -6.52 12.15
CA ILE A 237 -7.08 -7.35 11.47
C ILE A 237 -5.64 -7.00 11.84
N GLY A 238 -5.44 -5.90 12.54
CA GLY A 238 -4.14 -5.39 12.95
C GLY A 238 -4.23 -3.97 13.49
N VAL A 239 -3.07 -3.36 13.70
CA VAL A 239 -2.92 -1.97 14.10
C VAL A 239 -1.92 -1.27 13.20
N GLU A 240 -2.19 -0.02 12.81
CA GLU A 240 -1.23 0.84 12.13
C GLU A 240 -0.49 1.70 13.14
N LEU A 241 0.85 1.73 13.01
CA LEU A 241 1.72 2.51 13.88
C LEU A 241 1.74 3.99 13.45
N PRO A 242 1.63 4.94 14.39
CA PRO A 242 1.88 6.34 14.13
C PRO A 242 3.40 6.58 14.01
N ARG A 243 3.80 7.82 13.81
CA ARG A 243 5.18 8.24 14.13
C ARG A 243 5.43 8.02 15.62
N MET A 244 6.52 7.30 15.94
CA MET A 244 6.78 6.89 17.30
C MET A 244 8.27 6.69 17.62
N PRO A 245 8.67 6.86 18.90
CA PRO A 245 10.00 6.46 19.36
C PRO A 245 10.21 4.96 19.22
N SER A 246 11.37 4.54 18.71
CA SER A 246 11.71 3.11 18.56
C SER A 246 11.66 2.33 19.88
N ALA A 247 11.90 2.98 21.02
CA ALA A 247 11.83 2.37 22.34
C ALA A 247 10.43 1.81 22.70
N ALA A 248 9.34 2.38 22.12
CA ALA A 248 7.98 1.90 22.37
C ALA A 248 7.59 0.69 21.50
N LEU A 249 8.31 0.44 20.39
CA LEU A 249 7.97 -0.59 19.41
C LEU A 249 7.87 -2.00 20.02
N PRO A 250 8.78 -2.49 20.89
CA PRO A 250 8.67 -3.83 21.45
C PRO A 250 7.38 -4.05 22.24
N GLY A 251 6.94 -3.05 23.00
CA GLY A 251 5.70 -3.11 23.79
C GLY A 251 4.46 -3.19 22.90
N VAL A 252 4.41 -2.37 21.83
CA VAL A 252 3.30 -2.37 20.87
C VAL A 252 3.23 -3.70 20.12
N VAL A 253 4.35 -4.22 19.65
CA VAL A 253 4.42 -5.52 18.95
C VAL A 253 4.00 -6.66 19.88
N ALA A 254 4.41 -6.63 21.15
CA ALA A 254 4.00 -7.63 22.13
C ALA A 254 2.48 -7.61 22.38
N ALA A 255 1.89 -6.42 22.51
CA ALA A 255 0.45 -6.26 22.68
C ALA A 255 -0.33 -6.74 21.45
N ALA A 256 0.11 -6.38 20.22
CA ALA A 256 -0.52 -6.84 19.00
C ALA A 256 -0.43 -8.37 18.84
N ARG A 257 0.72 -8.97 19.16
CA ARG A 257 0.86 -10.44 19.18
C ARG A 257 -0.10 -11.12 20.16
N ALA A 258 -0.24 -10.58 21.38
CA ALA A 258 -1.17 -11.09 22.37
C ALA A 258 -2.63 -11.00 21.89
N ALA A 259 -2.93 -9.98 21.09
CA ALA A 259 -4.23 -9.77 20.46
C ALA A 259 -4.45 -10.61 19.17
N HIS A 260 -3.45 -11.30 18.67
CA HIS A 260 -3.44 -11.96 17.36
C HIS A 260 -3.68 -10.99 16.19
N GLU A 261 -3.08 -9.81 16.27
CA GLU A 261 -3.20 -8.73 15.31
C GLU A 261 -1.90 -8.50 14.55
N ARG A 262 -2.01 -8.06 13.31
CA ARG A 262 -0.89 -7.62 12.50
C ARG A 262 -0.42 -6.23 12.92
N VAL A 263 0.86 -5.93 12.65
CA VAL A 263 1.43 -4.60 12.87
C VAL A 263 1.83 -4.01 11.53
N TRP A 264 1.20 -2.87 11.20
CA TRP A 264 1.42 -2.10 9.97
C TRP A 264 2.27 -0.87 10.24
N VAL A 265 3.26 -0.61 9.40
CA VAL A 265 4.07 0.61 9.44
C VAL A 265 4.20 1.20 8.02
N ASN A 266 4.33 2.52 7.95
CA ASN A 266 4.64 3.24 6.73
C ASN A 266 6.15 3.50 6.66
N THR A 267 6.75 3.38 5.47
CA THR A 267 8.16 3.69 5.21
C THR A 267 8.36 4.80 4.16
N LEU A 268 7.27 5.48 3.79
CA LEU A 268 7.20 6.50 2.73
C LEU A 268 8.31 7.57 2.84
N TRP A 269 8.61 7.98 4.04
CA TRP A 269 9.71 8.90 4.38
C TRP A 269 10.29 8.55 5.74
N GLU A 270 11.44 9.15 6.08
CA GLU A 270 12.09 8.93 7.36
C GLU A 270 11.22 9.40 8.55
N GLY A 271 11.35 8.72 9.68
CA GLY A 271 10.80 9.13 10.97
C GLY A 271 9.43 8.55 11.33
N PHE A 272 8.91 7.51 10.66
CA PHE A 272 7.76 6.77 11.18
C PHE A 272 8.12 6.00 12.45
N ILE A 273 9.26 5.33 12.46
CA ILE A 273 9.87 4.79 13.68
C ILE A 273 11.28 5.38 13.79
N ASP A 274 11.54 6.07 14.89
CA ASP A 274 12.81 6.78 15.07
C ASP A 274 14.01 5.87 14.82
N GLY A 275 14.89 6.29 13.91
CA GLY A 275 16.14 5.61 13.58
C GLY A 275 15.99 4.32 12.76
N TYR A 276 14.83 4.04 12.16
CA TYR A 276 14.64 2.90 11.26
C TYR A 276 14.81 3.25 9.78
N GLY A 277 14.78 4.54 9.43
CA GLY A 277 14.85 5.00 8.03
C GLY A 277 13.51 4.93 7.30
N GLY A 278 13.53 5.33 6.02
CA GLY A 278 12.39 5.30 5.11
C GLY A 278 12.73 4.61 3.79
N ASP A 279 11.86 4.76 2.78
CA ASP A 279 12.03 4.11 1.46
C ASP A 279 13.33 4.50 0.77
N VAL A 280 13.76 5.78 0.88
CA VAL A 280 15.02 6.24 0.32
C VAL A 280 16.24 5.49 0.91
N ASP A 281 16.21 5.21 2.21
CA ASP A 281 17.27 4.43 2.87
C ASP A 281 17.14 2.94 2.52
N ALA A 282 15.90 2.44 2.45
CA ALA A 282 15.64 1.06 2.07
C ALA A 282 16.08 0.71 0.65
N LEU A 283 16.02 1.66 -0.29
CA LEU A 283 16.56 1.47 -1.64
C LEU A 283 18.10 1.31 -1.64
N ARG A 284 18.80 1.89 -0.66
CA ARG A 284 20.27 1.77 -0.49
C ARG A 284 20.63 0.50 0.26
N ASP A 285 19.94 0.22 1.36
CA ASP A 285 20.14 -0.98 2.19
C ASP A 285 18.79 -1.53 2.67
N PRO A 286 18.16 -2.42 1.90
CA PRO A 286 16.85 -2.99 2.24
C PRO A 286 16.83 -3.75 3.57
N ASP A 287 17.93 -4.41 3.93
CA ASP A 287 17.99 -5.18 5.18
C ASP A 287 18.09 -4.28 6.42
N ALA A 288 18.77 -3.14 6.31
CA ALA A 288 18.88 -2.16 7.38
C ALA A 288 17.52 -1.49 7.70
N VAL A 289 16.60 -1.39 6.75
CA VAL A 289 15.27 -0.81 6.94
C VAL A 289 14.20 -1.91 6.99
N TRP A 290 13.82 -2.47 5.86
CA TRP A 290 12.70 -3.44 5.79
C TRP A 290 12.99 -4.74 6.54
N GLY A 291 14.21 -5.27 6.43
CA GLY A 291 14.62 -6.45 7.17
C GLY A 291 14.64 -6.21 8.68
N ARG A 292 15.14 -5.06 9.12
CA ARG A 292 15.12 -4.67 10.53
C ARG A 292 13.70 -4.50 11.06
N LEU A 293 12.78 -3.88 10.31
CA LEU A 293 11.37 -3.76 10.65
C LEU A 293 10.70 -5.13 10.79
N GLN A 294 10.93 -6.02 9.83
CA GLN A 294 10.40 -7.39 9.89
C GLN A 294 10.91 -8.15 11.13
N ARG A 295 12.21 -8.08 11.43
CA ARG A 295 12.79 -8.69 12.63
C ARG A 295 12.24 -8.08 13.93
N ALA A 296 11.86 -6.82 13.92
CA ALA A 296 11.21 -6.15 15.04
C ALA A 296 9.74 -6.55 15.23
N GLY A 297 9.15 -7.32 14.30
CA GLY A 297 7.79 -7.83 14.38
C GLY A 297 6.76 -7.09 13.54
N ILE A 298 7.21 -6.18 12.66
CA ILE A 298 6.33 -5.57 11.65
C ILE A 298 5.91 -6.66 10.66
N SER A 299 4.64 -6.69 10.33
CA SER A 299 4.06 -7.72 9.46
C SER A 299 3.33 -7.16 8.22
N ILE A 300 3.14 -5.84 8.15
CA ILE A 300 2.68 -5.13 6.95
C ILE A 300 3.55 -3.87 6.80
N ILE A 301 4.07 -3.63 5.60
CA ILE A 301 4.80 -2.41 5.27
C ILE A 301 4.07 -1.70 4.13
N GLN A 302 3.72 -0.44 4.35
CA GLN A 302 3.24 0.47 3.31
C GLN A 302 4.43 1.29 2.79
N THR A 303 4.58 1.31 1.47
CA THR A 303 5.75 1.87 0.79
C THR A 303 5.37 2.46 -0.57
N ASP A 304 6.12 3.46 -1.03
CA ASP A 304 6.09 3.95 -2.41
C ASP A 304 6.94 3.08 -3.35
N GLU A 305 7.71 2.12 -2.79
CA GLU A 305 8.63 1.25 -3.51
C GLU A 305 8.24 -0.25 -3.43
N PRO A 306 6.98 -0.60 -3.80
CA PRO A 306 6.47 -1.96 -3.62
C PRO A 306 7.23 -3.01 -4.43
N GLU A 307 7.75 -2.67 -5.64
CA GLU A 307 8.59 -3.56 -6.42
C GLU A 307 9.91 -3.88 -5.71
N ALA A 308 10.58 -2.86 -5.18
CA ALA A 308 11.86 -3.02 -4.51
C ALA A 308 11.72 -3.87 -3.23
N LEU A 309 10.68 -3.60 -2.43
CA LEU A 309 10.36 -4.41 -1.24
C LEU A 309 10.05 -5.85 -1.62
N ARG A 310 9.23 -6.06 -2.66
CA ARG A 310 8.91 -7.41 -3.13
C ARG A 310 10.15 -8.18 -3.64
N ARG A 311 11.05 -7.50 -4.36
CA ARG A 311 12.31 -8.09 -4.81
C ARG A 311 13.21 -8.48 -3.63
N TYR A 312 13.26 -7.64 -2.58
CA TYR A 312 13.98 -7.95 -1.34
C TYR A 312 13.42 -9.21 -0.67
N LEU A 313 12.11 -9.34 -0.52
CA LEU A 313 11.45 -10.47 0.15
C LEU A 313 11.53 -11.81 -0.61
N ARG A 314 11.95 -11.80 -1.87
CA ARG A 314 12.14 -13.02 -2.68
C ARG A 314 13.56 -13.61 -2.60
N ARG A 315 14.48 -12.89 -1.97
CA ARG A 315 15.85 -13.37 -1.75
C ARG A 315 15.93 -14.33 -0.58
#